data_7c1ba896c2368a9b579b250dd93a010e
#
_entry.id   7c1ba896c2368a9b579b250dd93a010e
#
_cell.length_a   1.000
_cell.length_b   1.000
_cell.length_c   1.000
_cell.angle_alpha   90.00
_cell.angle_beta   90.00
_cell.angle_gamma   90.00
#
_symmetry.space_group_name_H-M   'P 1'
#
loop_
_entity.id
_entity.type
_entity.pdbx_description
1 polymer ?
#
loop_
_entity_poly.entity_id
_entity_poly.type
_entity_poly.pdbx_seq_one_letter_code
_entity_poly.pdbx_strand_id
1 'polypeptide(L)'
;MEKVRTRFAPSPTGFMHLGGLRTALYAYLYAKHNGGDFILRIEDTDQQRYVEGAVELIYSSLKGSGLIYDEGPDVGGNYGPYVQSERKEIYHKYAKKLIELGGAYYCFCSKERLESLTDENGNRKYDKHCLHLSKEEVERRLAAGEPYVIRQNIPSEGVSEYEDMIYGTIRVDYADLEDNILIKSDGMPTYNFANVIDDHLMGITHVIRGTEYLSSTPKYNLMYDAFGWERPKYIHLPTIMKDATRKLSKRYGDANFDDFVKKGYLKEAIINYVALLGWTPKDNIEKMTLPEMVKMFSLDGISKSPSIFDEMKLRWLNGEYIRELSEDDFYAHALPYLEKSAVYGKFDLKKIAKLLHGRVEFLGEIPEKIDWIVSLPEYDLALFDNKKNKTDREVAKALLPEIKAWLEEIDDFSNDNLFTALSEKAKEKGVKSGSVFWIMRIAITGMAVTPGGATEIAELLGKTETLARIDKSLGYLTK
;
A
#
# COMPACT_ATOMS: atom_id res chain seq x y z
N MET A 1 -5.38 -31.46 -12.96
CA MET A 1 -5.81 -30.05 -12.99
C MET A 1 -4.68 -29.23 -13.58
N GLU A 2 -4.97 -28.31 -14.45
CA GLU A 2 -4.00 -27.39 -15.00
C GLU A 2 -3.40 -26.54 -13.88
N LYS A 3 -2.08 -26.28 -13.94
CA LYS A 3 -1.36 -25.48 -12.93
C LYS A 3 -1.90 -24.05 -12.95
N VAL A 4 -2.29 -23.51 -11.79
CA VAL A 4 -2.74 -22.13 -11.69
C VAL A 4 -1.61 -21.18 -12.10
N ARG A 5 -1.89 -20.26 -13.00
CA ARG A 5 -0.96 -19.18 -13.40
C ARG A 5 -1.67 -17.85 -13.36
N THR A 6 -1.14 -16.95 -12.56
CA THR A 6 -1.61 -15.58 -12.43
C THR A 6 -0.53 -14.61 -12.86
N ARG A 7 -0.89 -13.36 -13.07
CA ARG A 7 0.07 -12.30 -13.39
C ARG A 7 -0.26 -11.00 -12.67
N PHE A 8 0.78 -10.25 -12.36
CA PHE A 8 0.72 -8.82 -12.16
C PHE A 8 1.29 -8.14 -13.40
N ALA A 9 0.52 -7.21 -13.96
CA ALA A 9 0.82 -6.62 -15.26
C ALA A 9 0.74 -5.08 -15.19
N PRO A 10 1.68 -4.42 -14.46
CA PRO A 10 1.66 -2.99 -14.28
C PRO A 10 2.18 -2.24 -15.49
N SER A 11 1.58 -1.05 -15.76
CA SER A 11 2.18 -0.06 -16.64
C SER A 11 3.23 0.76 -15.89
N PRO A 12 4.42 1.03 -16.48
CA PRO A 12 5.51 1.75 -15.82
C PRO A 12 5.26 3.27 -15.81
N THR A 13 4.25 3.70 -15.06
CA THR A 13 3.79 5.10 -14.97
C THR A 13 4.14 5.78 -13.65
N GLY A 14 5.12 5.26 -12.90
CA GLY A 14 5.62 5.77 -11.62
C GLY A 14 5.46 4.78 -10.46
N PHE A 15 5.40 5.30 -9.24
CA PHE A 15 5.36 4.50 -8.02
C PHE A 15 4.17 3.53 -7.96
N MET A 16 4.38 2.40 -7.27
CA MET A 16 3.35 1.40 -7.06
C MET A 16 2.31 1.90 -6.05
N HIS A 17 1.10 2.17 -6.55
CA HIS A 17 -0.05 2.54 -5.73
C HIS A 17 -0.55 1.35 -4.91
N LEU A 18 -1.09 1.58 -3.69
CA LEU A 18 -1.62 0.49 -2.84
C LEU A 18 -2.66 -0.38 -3.54
N GLY A 19 -3.46 0.18 -4.45
CA GLY A 19 -4.40 -0.59 -5.27
C GLY A 19 -3.71 -1.58 -6.21
N GLY A 20 -2.61 -1.15 -6.85
CA GLY A 20 -1.77 -2.03 -7.66
C GLY A 20 -1.08 -3.10 -6.82
N LEU A 21 -0.53 -2.71 -5.66
CA LEU A 21 0.08 -3.64 -4.71
C LEU A 21 -0.91 -4.70 -4.22
N ARG A 22 -2.17 -4.31 -3.92
CA ARG A 22 -3.23 -5.26 -3.54
C ARG A 22 -3.52 -6.24 -4.66
N THR A 23 -3.61 -5.76 -5.89
CA THR A 23 -3.84 -6.64 -7.05
C THR A 23 -2.68 -7.63 -7.22
N ALA A 24 -1.43 -7.16 -7.09
CA ALA A 24 -0.25 -8.01 -7.11
C ALA A 24 -0.26 -9.04 -5.97
N LEU A 25 -0.57 -8.60 -4.76
CA LEU A 25 -0.65 -9.46 -3.57
C LEU A 25 -1.71 -10.56 -3.74
N TYR A 26 -2.92 -10.22 -4.20
CA TYR A 26 -3.98 -11.23 -4.36
C TYR A 26 -3.66 -12.20 -5.50
N ALA A 27 -3.04 -11.73 -6.58
CA ALA A 27 -2.56 -12.60 -7.66
C ALA A 27 -1.48 -13.56 -7.15
N TYR A 28 -0.54 -13.07 -6.34
CA TYR A 28 0.49 -13.86 -5.67
C TYR A 28 -0.13 -14.88 -4.71
N LEU A 29 -1.00 -14.43 -3.80
CA LEU A 29 -1.63 -15.29 -2.81
C LEU A 29 -2.44 -16.41 -3.47
N TYR A 30 -3.23 -16.08 -4.50
CA TYR A 30 -4.04 -17.07 -5.22
C TYR A 30 -3.18 -18.11 -5.95
N ALA A 31 -2.12 -17.65 -6.64
CA ALA A 31 -1.19 -18.57 -7.30
C ALA A 31 -0.51 -19.50 -6.29
N LYS A 32 0.11 -18.93 -5.26
CA LYS A 32 0.89 -19.70 -4.27
C LYS A 32 0.03 -20.62 -3.41
N HIS A 33 -1.18 -20.19 -3.06
CA HIS A 33 -2.16 -21.05 -2.36
C HIS A 33 -2.49 -22.32 -3.16
N ASN A 34 -2.57 -22.21 -4.49
CA ASN A 34 -2.88 -23.32 -5.38
C ASN A 34 -1.64 -24.04 -5.94
N GLY A 35 -0.45 -23.79 -5.40
CA GLY A 35 0.82 -24.38 -5.88
C GLY A 35 1.19 -23.94 -7.30
N GLY A 36 0.72 -22.78 -7.73
CA GLY A 36 0.87 -22.21 -9.06
C GLY A 36 2.00 -21.21 -9.20
N ASP A 37 2.04 -20.56 -10.38
CA ASP A 37 3.04 -19.56 -10.74
C ASP A 37 2.44 -18.16 -10.71
N PHE A 38 3.23 -17.21 -10.21
CA PHE A 38 2.96 -15.78 -10.24
C PHE A 38 3.94 -15.09 -11.18
N ILE A 39 3.46 -14.39 -12.19
CA ILE A 39 4.25 -13.82 -13.29
C ILE A 39 4.22 -12.30 -13.22
N LEU A 40 5.35 -11.66 -13.50
CA LEU A 40 5.44 -10.22 -13.72
C LEU A 40 5.53 -9.94 -15.22
N ARG A 41 4.62 -9.11 -15.75
CA ARG A 41 4.66 -8.57 -17.11
C ARG A 41 4.62 -7.06 -17.07
N ILE A 42 5.52 -6.39 -17.80
CA ILE A 42 5.53 -4.93 -17.91
C ILE A 42 4.69 -4.51 -19.14
N GLU A 43 3.65 -3.71 -18.89
CA GLU A 43 2.74 -3.22 -19.93
C GLU A 43 3.06 -1.76 -20.29
N ASP A 44 4.03 -1.59 -21.17
CA ASP A 44 4.58 -0.31 -21.63
C ASP A 44 4.12 0.10 -23.04
N THR A 45 2.96 -0.37 -23.50
CA THR A 45 2.39 -0.04 -24.82
C THR A 45 2.05 1.43 -25.00
N ASP A 46 1.89 2.18 -23.90
CA ASP A 46 1.70 3.62 -23.91
C ASP A 46 3.01 4.34 -23.57
N GLN A 47 3.84 4.53 -24.59
CA GLN A 47 5.15 5.15 -24.45
C GLN A 47 5.09 6.63 -24.03
N GLN A 48 3.96 7.33 -24.22
CA GLN A 48 3.81 8.72 -23.79
C GLN A 48 3.65 8.85 -22.28
N ARG A 49 3.24 7.77 -21.60
CA ARG A 49 3.06 7.72 -20.15
C ARG A 49 4.21 6.98 -19.44
N TYR A 50 5.21 6.53 -20.18
CA TYR A 50 6.38 5.88 -19.61
C TYR A 50 7.14 6.85 -18.70
N VAL A 51 7.52 6.40 -17.51
CA VAL A 51 8.34 7.16 -16.57
C VAL A 51 9.65 6.40 -16.37
N GLU A 52 10.77 7.07 -16.64
CA GLU A 52 12.10 6.50 -16.42
C GLU A 52 12.29 6.08 -14.97
N GLY A 53 12.88 4.90 -14.73
CA GLY A 53 13.06 4.32 -13.41
C GLY A 53 11.81 3.65 -12.80
N ALA A 54 10.63 3.73 -13.45
CA ALA A 54 9.41 3.13 -12.91
C ALA A 54 9.44 1.59 -12.91
N VAL A 55 10.16 0.98 -13.83
CA VAL A 55 10.31 -0.48 -13.89
C VAL A 55 11.13 -0.97 -12.69
N GLU A 56 12.23 -0.31 -12.38
CA GLU A 56 13.09 -0.59 -11.23
C GLU A 56 12.33 -0.43 -9.91
N LEU A 57 11.45 0.58 -9.83
CA LEU A 57 10.57 0.78 -8.67
C LEU A 57 9.56 -0.36 -8.53
N ILE A 58 9.01 -0.88 -9.64
CA ILE A 58 8.13 -2.05 -9.60
C ILE A 58 8.90 -3.26 -9.06
N TYR A 59 10.09 -3.54 -9.56
CA TYR A 59 10.92 -4.66 -9.10
C TYR A 59 11.26 -4.53 -7.61
N SER A 60 11.73 -3.35 -7.19
CA SER A 60 12.12 -3.10 -5.79
C SER A 60 10.92 -3.19 -4.84
N SER A 61 9.77 -2.67 -5.23
CA SER A 61 8.55 -2.73 -4.41
C SER A 61 8.04 -4.17 -4.27
N LEU A 62 8.01 -4.97 -5.35
CA LEU A 62 7.60 -6.38 -5.28
C LEU A 62 8.59 -7.20 -4.45
N LYS A 63 9.89 -7.10 -4.71
CA LYS A 63 10.92 -7.80 -3.93
C LYS A 63 10.92 -7.34 -2.47
N GLY A 64 10.82 -6.03 -2.25
CA GLY A 64 10.76 -5.43 -0.92
C GLY A 64 9.53 -5.83 -0.11
N SER A 65 8.43 -6.16 -0.77
CA SER A 65 7.19 -6.67 -0.15
C SER A 65 7.13 -8.20 -0.03
N GLY A 66 8.17 -8.92 -0.46
CA GLY A 66 8.21 -10.38 -0.44
C GLY A 66 7.41 -11.07 -1.55
N LEU A 67 6.85 -10.32 -2.51
CA LEU A 67 6.07 -10.86 -3.62
C LEU A 67 7.00 -11.32 -4.75
N ILE A 68 7.65 -12.47 -4.54
CA ILE A 68 8.61 -13.01 -5.47
C ILE A 68 7.88 -13.71 -6.64
N TYR A 69 8.05 -13.17 -7.85
CA TYR A 69 7.49 -13.76 -9.06
C TYR A 69 8.40 -14.86 -9.62
N ASP A 70 7.76 -15.88 -10.24
CA ASP A 70 8.44 -17.06 -10.79
C ASP A 70 9.02 -16.78 -12.17
N GLU A 71 8.37 -15.88 -12.94
CA GLU A 71 8.79 -15.46 -14.27
C GLU A 71 8.61 -13.95 -14.42
N GLY A 72 9.47 -13.30 -15.17
CA GLY A 72 9.41 -11.87 -15.42
C GLY A 72 10.62 -11.34 -16.19
N PRO A 73 10.67 -10.02 -16.47
CA PRO A 73 11.70 -9.45 -17.33
C PRO A 73 13.13 -9.63 -16.81
N ASP A 74 13.33 -9.56 -15.50
CA ASP A 74 14.64 -9.62 -14.85
C ASP A 74 15.03 -11.03 -14.34
N VAL A 75 14.08 -11.96 -14.29
CA VAL A 75 14.33 -13.35 -13.87
C VAL A 75 14.19 -14.35 -15.02
N GLY A 76 13.65 -13.92 -16.16
CA GLY A 76 13.40 -14.78 -17.31
C GLY A 76 12.20 -15.70 -17.12
N GLY A 77 12.18 -16.80 -17.90
CA GLY A 77 11.12 -17.81 -17.91
C GLY A 77 10.88 -18.36 -19.32
N ASN A 78 9.86 -19.21 -19.48
CA ASN A 78 9.63 -19.95 -20.72
C ASN A 78 8.76 -19.20 -21.75
N TYR A 79 8.17 -18.06 -21.40
CA TYR A 79 7.15 -17.35 -22.19
C TYR A 79 7.54 -15.92 -22.56
N GLY A 80 8.81 -15.57 -22.36
CA GLY A 80 9.32 -14.25 -22.68
C GLY A 80 9.22 -13.86 -24.16
N PRO A 81 9.49 -12.59 -24.48
CA PRO A 81 9.78 -11.48 -23.58
C PRO A 81 8.59 -11.11 -22.66
N TYR A 82 8.90 -10.54 -21.47
CA TYR A 82 7.87 -10.13 -20.50
C TYR A 82 7.62 -8.62 -20.48
N VAL A 83 8.14 -7.90 -21.47
CA VAL A 83 7.91 -6.46 -21.71
C VAL A 83 7.15 -6.31 -23.02
N GLN A 84 6.03 -5.62 -23.01
CA GLN A 84 5.12 -5.59 -24.16
C GLN A 84 5.72 -4.88 -25.38
N SER A 85 6.51 -3.83 -25.21
CA SER A 85 7.19 -3.17 -26.33
C SER A 85 8.12 -4.09 -27.12
N GLU A 86 8.68 -5.13 -26.50
CA GLU A 86 9.55 -6.13 -27.12
C GLU A 86 8.77 -7.20 -27.92
N ARG A 87 7.43 -7.20 -27.85
CA ARG A 87 6.53 -8.22 -28.42
C ARG A 87 5.77 -7.74 -29.67
N LYS A 88 6.14 -6.60 -30.24
CA LYS A 88 5.42 -5.93 -31.32
C LYS A 88 5.08 -6.87 -32.49
N GLU A 89 6.03 -7.67 -32.95
CA GLU A 89 5.85 -8.61 -34.05
C GLU A 89 4.81 -9.72 -33.74
N ILE A 90 4.74 -10.13 -32.48
CA ILE A 90 3.73 -11.09 -32.03
C ILE A 90 2.34 -10.49 -32.18
N TYR A 91 2.15 -9.25 -31.74
CA TYR A 91 0.85 -8.58 -31.83
C TYR A 91 0.42 -8.38 -33.28
N HIS A 92 1.33 -7.97 -34.19
CA HIS A 92 1.03 -7.85 -35.62
C HIS A 92 0.60 -9.17 -36.23
N LYS A 93 1.28 -10.26 -35.90
CA LYS A 93 0.91 -11.61 -36.36
C LYS A 93 -0.53 -11.96 -35.96
N TYR A 94 -0.87 -11.75 -34.66
CA TYR A 94 -2.19 -12.11 -34.16
C TYR A 94 -3.28 -11.13 -34.61
N ALA A 95 -2.98 -9.85 -34.81
CA ALA A 95 -3.91 -8.90 -35.37
C ALA A 95 -4.33 -9.27 -36.81
N LYS A 96 -3.35 -9.65 -37.67
CA LYS A 96 -3.63 -10.18 -39.02
C LYS A 96 -4.47 -11.44 -38.95
N LYS A 97 -4.13 -12.36 -38.04
CA LYS A 97 -4.90 -13.60 -37.85
C LYS A 97 -6.36 -13.30 -37.41
N LEU A 98 -6.54 -12.31 -36.54
CA LEU A 98 -7.89 -11.91 -36.09
C LEU A 98 -8.70 -11.29 -37.23
N ILE A 99 -8.07 -10.54 -38.16
CA ILE A 99 -8.73 -10.05 -39.39
C ILE A 99 -9.16 -11.23 -40.27
N GLU A 100 -8.29 -12.21 -40.51
CA GLU A 100 -8.63 -13.41 -41.28
C GLU A 100 -9.82 -14.18 -40.68
N LEU A 101 -9.97 -14.19 -39.37
CA LEU A 101 -11.05 -14.82 -38.62
C LEU A 101 -12.32 -13.94 -38.53
N GLY A 102 -12.30 -12.72 -39.09
CA GLY A 102 -13.44 -11.78 -39.07
C GLY A 102 -13.63 -11.04 -37.73
N GLY A 103 -12.75 -11.24 -36.76
CA GLY A 103 -12.79 -10.60 -35.45
C GLY A 103 -12.19 -9.19 -35.42
N ALA A 104 -11.55 -8.74 -36.53
CA ALA A 104 -10.97 -7.41 -36.66
C ALA A 104 -10.97 -6.95 -38.12
N TYR A 105 -10.68 -5.68 -38.35
CA TYR A 105 -10.60 -5.08 -39.67
C TYR A 105 -9.69 -3.85 -39.72
N TYR A 106 -9.25 -3.47 -40.92
CA TYR A 106 -8.48 -2.24 -41.15
C TYR A 106 -9.41 -1.02 -41.16
N CYS A 107 -9.02 0.02 -40.44
CA CYS A 107 -9.76 1.28 -40.40
C CYS A 107 -8.87 2.44 -40.86
N PHE A 108 -9.26 3.11 -41.95
CA PHE A 108 -8.57 4.24 -42.59
C PHE A 108 -9.20 5.59 -42.25
N CYS A 109 -10.12 5.66 -41.28
CA CYS A 109 -10.79 6.91 -40.92
C CYS A 109 -9.81 7.94 -40.41
N SER A 110 -9.88 9.17 -40.94
CA SER A 110 -9.12 10.30 -40.41
C SER A 110 -9.66 10.74 -39.04
N LYS A 111 -8.86 11.54 -38.34
CA LYS A 111 -9.25 12.11 -37.05
C LYS A 111 -10.47 13.00 -37.17
N GLU A 112 -10.53 13.84 -38.23
CA GLU A 112 -11.62 14.77 -38.51
C GLU A 112 -12.94 14.00 -38.73
N ARG A 113 -12.88 12.90 -39.52
CA ARG A 113 -14.06 12.06 -39.72
C ARG A 113 -14.53 11.46 -38.39
N LEU A 114 -13.61 10.94 -37.58
CA LEU A 114 -13.98 10.38 -36.31
C LEU A 114 -14.56 11.42 -35.34
N GLU A 115 -14.07 12.66 -35.36
CA GLU A 115 -14.61 13.77 -34.57
C GLU A 115 -16.01 14.16 -35.01
N SER A 116 -16.33 14.08 -36.33
CA SER A 116 -17.68 14.34 -36.85
C SER A 116 -18.74 13.34 -36.42
N LEU A 117 -18.36 12.20 -35.83
CA LEU A 117 -19.30 11.21 -35.27
C LEU A 117 -19.74 11.52 -33.83
N THR A 118 -19.25 12.61 -33.25
CA THR A 118 -19.64 13.04 -31.91
C THR A 118 -21.03 13.67 -31.94
N ASP A 119 -21.95 13.17 -31.12
CA ASP A 119 -23.31 13.71 -31.02
C ASP A 119 -23.35 15.02 -30.21
N GLU A 120 -24.53 15.65 -30.16
CA GLU A 120 -24.78 16.92 -29.45
C GLU A 120 -24.50 16.83 -27.94
N ASN A 121 -24.49 15.61 -27.36
CA ASN A 121 -24.22 15.35 -25.97
C ASN A 121 -22.73 15.03 -25.70
N GLY A 122 -21.89 15.05 -26.74
CA GLY A 122 -20.49 14.73 -26.65
C GLY A 122 -20.19 13.23 -26.67
N ASN A 123 -21.18 12.37 -26.90
CA ASN A 123 -20.97 10.93 -27.04
C ASN A 123 -20.47 10.62 -28.43
N ARG A 124 -19.52 9.73 -28.54
CA ARG A 124 -18.93 9.33 -29.80
C ARG A 124 -19.04 7.82 -29.95
N LYS A 125 -19.75 7.37 -30.98
CA LYS A 125 -19.85 5.97 -31.33
C LYS A 125 -19.35 5.76 -32.76
N TYR A 126 -18.39 4.86 -32.92
CA TYR A 126 -17.87 4.55 -34.25
C TYR A 126 -18.92 3.79 -35.09
N ASP A 127 -19.15 4.25 -36.29
CA ASP A 127 -20.20 3.77 -37.20
C ASP A 127 -19.82 2.55 -38.03
N LYS A 128 -18.70 1.90 -37.76
CA LYS A 128 -18.17 0.73 -38.48
C LYS A 128 -17.91 0.96 -39.98
N HIS A 129 -17.75 2.21 -40.42
CA HIS A 129 -17.59 2.58 -41.82
C HIS A 129 -16.60 1.69 -42.58
N CYS A 130 -15.42 1.44 -42.03
CA CYS A 130 -14.39 0.68 -42.72
C CYS A 130 -14.61 -0.85 -42.66
N LEU A 131 -15.53 -1.36 -41.84
CA LEU A 131 -15.85 -2.79 -41.78
C LEU A 131 -16.41 -3.30 -43.12
N HIS A 132 -17.09 -2.43 -43.87
CA HIS A 132 -17.80 -2.77 -45.14
C HIS A 132 -16.95 -2.47 -46.38
N LEU A 133 -15.68 -2.08 -46.26
CA LEU A 133 -14.79 -1.93 -47.41
C LEU A 133 -14.54 -3.28 -48.09
N SER A 134 -14.54 -3.28 -49.43
CA SER A 134 -14.17 -4.51 -50.16
C SER A 134 -12.69 -4.89 -49.91
N LYS A 135 -12.37 -6.15 -50.09
CA LYS A 135 -11.00 -6.65 -49.93
C LYS A 135 -10.05 -5.93 -50.89
N GLU A 136 -10.47 -5.70 -52.14
CA GLU A 136 -9.71 -5.00 -53.16
C GLU A 136 -9.43 -3.54 -52.76
N GLU A 137 -10.40 -2.87 -52.16
CA GLU A 137 -10.22 -1.50 -51.66
C GLU A 137 -9.28 -1.42 -50.50
N VAL A 138 -9.37 -2.37 -49.56
CA VAL A 138 -8.41 -2.49 -48.44
C VAL A 138 -6.99 -2.72 -48.95
N GLU A 139 -6.80 -3.67 -49.88
CA GLU A 139 -5.50 -4.00 -50.47
C GLU A 139 -4.93 -2.78 -51.23
N ARG A 140 -5.75 -2.07 -51.99
CA ARG A 140 -5.36 -0.85 -52.69
C ARG A 140 -4.83 0.22 -51.74
N ARG A 141 -5.55 0.49 -50.64
CA ARG A 141 -5.15 1.49 -49.62
C ARG A 141 -3.88 1.09 -48.88
N LEU A 142 -3.75 -0.17 -48.51
CA LEU A 142 -2.54 -0.69 -47.91
C LEU A 142 -1.33 -0.58 -48.84
N ALA A 143 -1.52 -0.89 -50.15
CA ALA A 143 -0.47 -0.75 -51.17
C ALA A 143 -0.07 0.71 -51.42
N ALA A 144 -1.02 1.64 -51.27
CA ALA A 144 -0.79 3.08 -51.34
C ALA A 144 -0.11 3.66 -50.09
N GLY A 145 0.09 2.86 -49.03
CA GLY A 145 0.70 3.29 -47.78
C GLY A 145 -0.20 4.23 -46.94
N GLU A 146 -1.52 4.18 -47.14
CA GLU A 146 -2.45 4.99 -46.35
C GLU A 146 -2.33 4.63 -44.86
N PRO A 147 -2.31 5.64 -43.97
CA PRO A 147 -2.31 5.38 -42.54
C PRO A 147 -3.56 4.63 -42.09
N TYR A 148 -3.42 3.63 -41.25
CA TYR A 148 -4.51 2.83 -40.74
C TYR A 148 -4.33 2.47 -39.26
N VAL A 149 -5.43 2.05 -38.64
CA VAL A 149 -5.46 1.32 -37.37
C VAL A 149 -6.16 -0.02 -37.61
N ILE A 150 -5.94 -0.99 -36.73
CA ILE A 150 -6.74 -2.23 -36.73
C ILE A 150 -7.77 -2.11 -35.60
N ARG A 151 -9.04 -2.30 -35.93
CA ARG A 151 -10.14 -2.29 -34.98
C ARG A 151 -10.72 -3.67 -34.76
N GLN A 152 -11.18 -3.93 -33.55
CA GLN A 152 -11.98 -5.10 -33.22
C GLN A 152 -13.34 -5.00 -33.90
N ASN A 153 -13.84 -6.08 -34.46
CA ASN A 153 -15.19 -6.21 -34.94
C ASN A 153 -16.08 -6.77 -33.83
N ILE A 154 -16.86 -5.93 -33.17
CA ILE A 154 -17.80 -6.32 -32.11
C ILE A 154 -19.19 -6.50 -32.75
N PRO A 155 -19.93 -7.60 -32.48
CA PRO A 155 -21.30 -7.75 -32.95
C PRO A 155 -22.19 -6.56 -32.55
N SER A 156 -23.11 -6.16 -33.42
CA SER A 156 -24.06 -5.06 -33.14
C SER A 156 -25.23 -5.50 -32.26
N GLU A 157 -25.50 -6.81 -32.19
CA GLU A 157 -26.62 -7.41 -31.47
C GLU A 157 -26.14 -8.62 -30.66
N GLY A 158 -26.90 -8.96 -29.62
CA GLY A 158 -26.62 -10.08 -28.74
C GLY A 158 -26.04 -9.65 -27.38
N VAL A 159 -25.83 -10.64 -26.52
CA VAL A 159 -25.40 -10.43 -25.14
C VAL A 159 -24.16 -11.27 -24.88
N SER A 160 -23.16 -10.65 -24.31
CA SER A 160 -22.03 -11.38 -23.70
C SER A 160 -22.43 -11.84 -22.31
N GLU A 161 -22.19 -13.10 -22.03
CA GLU A 161 -22.33 -13.67 -20.69
C GLU A 161 -21.02 -14.36 -20.29
N TYR A 162 -20.57 -14.12 -19.07
CA TYR A 162 -19.40 -14.77 -18.51
C TYR A 162 -19.46 -14.82 -16.97
N GLU A 163 -18.75 -15.79 -16.40
CA GLU A 163 -18.66 -15.94 -14.95
C GLU A 163 -17.44 -15.20 -14.40
N ASP A 164 -17.69 -14.35 -13.39
CA ASP A 164 -16.66 -13.77 -12.53
C ASP A 164 -16.66 -14.49 -11.18
N MET A 165 -15.50 -14.89 -10.71
CA MET A 165 -15.40 -15.72 -9.49
C MET A 165 -15.82 -14.96 -8.20
N ILE A 166 -15.92 -13.62 -8.25
CA ILE A 166 -16.38 -12.79 -7.14
C ILE A 166 -17.82 -12.31 -7.37
N TYR A 167 -18.12 -11.81 -8.56
CA TYR A 167 -19.41 -11.17 -8.85
C TYR A 167 -20.45 -12.11 -9.41
N GLY A 168 -20.06 -13.35 -9.80
CA GLY A 168 -20.96 -14.31 -10.46
C GLY A 168 -21.20 -13.97 -11.94
N THR A 169 -22.35 -14.32 -12.45
CA THR A 169 -22.69 -14.12 -13.85
C THR A 169 -22.79 -12.64 -14.21
N ILE A 170 -21.98 -12.21 -15.16
CA ILE A 170 -21.98 -10.84 -15.72
C ILE A 170 -22.57 -10.87 -17.13
N ARG A 171 -23.50 -9.94 -17.39
CA ARG A 171 -24.17 -9.79 -18.67
C ARG A 171 -23.95 -8.37 -19.22
N VAL A 172 -23.55 -8.25 -20.47
CA VAL A 172 -23.32 -6.97 -21.15
C VAL A 172 -23.85 -7.10 -22.59
N ASP A 173 -24.71 -6.17 -22.99
CA ASP A 173 -25.19 -6.12 -24.36
C ASP A 173 -24.07 -5.66 -25.31
N TYR A 174 -23.90 -6.34 -26.44
CA TYR A 174 -22.90 -5.91 -27.43
C TYR A 174 -23.19 -4.53 -28.00
N ALA A 175 -24.45 -4.11 -28.03
CA ALA A 175 -24.85 -2.76 -28.42
C ALA A 175 -24.22 -1.65 -27.55
N ASP A 176 -23.85 -1.95 -26.29
CA ASP A 176 -23.20 -1.01 -25.37
C ASP A 176 -21.68 -0.96 -25.57
N LEU A 177 -21.14 -1.81 -26.42
CA LEU A 177 -19.70 -1.89 -26.70
C LEU A 177 -19.35 -1.17 -27.99
N GLU A 178 -18.11 -0.69 -28.09
CA GLU A 178 -17.55 -0.07 -29.27
C GLU A 178 -16.40 -0.88 -29.86
N ASP A 179 -16.24 -0.80 -31.18
CA ASP A 179 -15.09 -1.35 -31.90
C ASP A 179 -13.83 -0.60 -31.47
N ASN A 180 -13.12 -1.14 -30.49
CA ASN A 180 -11.89 -0.54 -29.99
C ASN A 180 -10.71 -0.76 -30.94
N ILE A 181 -9.75 0.16 -30.89
CA ILE A 181 -8.50 0.01 -31.63
C ILE A 181 -7.69 -1.09 -30.96
N LEU A 182 -7.18 -2.04 -31.76
CA LEU A 182 -6.29 -3.11 -31.34
C LEU A 182 -4.84 -2.75 -31.62
N ILE A 183 -4.53 -2.28 -32.86
CA ILE A 183 -3.22 -1.77 -33.25
C ILE A 183 -3.37 -0.30 -33.65
N LYS A 184 -2.58 0.56 -33.05
CA LYS A 184 -2.49 1.99 -33.32
C LYS A 184 -1.78 2.29 -34.63
N SER A 185 -1.89 3.51 -35.13
CA SER A 185 -1.20 3.95 -36.38
C SER A 185 0.33 3.93 -36.28
N ASP A 186 0.90 3.98 -35.07
CA ASP A 186 2.34 3.81 -34.83
C ASP A 186 2.78 2.33 -34.83
N GLY A 187 1.82 1.43 -35.03
CA GLY A 187 2.02 -0.02 -35.02
C GLY A 187 2.11 -0.65 -33.63
N MET A 188 1.96 0.12 -32.54
CA MET A 188 1.90 -0.44 -31.20
C MET A 188 0.48 -0.95 -30.88
N PRO A 189 0.36 -2.05 -30.15
CA PRO A 189 -0.94 -2.52 -29.70
C PRO A 189 -1.52 -1.56 -28.65
N THR A 190 -2.83 -1.58 -28.50
CA THR A 190 -3.46 -1.05 -27.30
C THR A 190 -3.43 -2.09 -26.18
N TYR A 191 -3.62 -1.64 -24.93
CA TYR A 191 -3.82 -2.51 -23.78
C TYR A 191 -4.86 -3.60 -24.06
N ASN A 192 -6.00 -3.23 -24.63
CA ASN A 192 -7.12 -4.14 -24.88
C ASN A 192 -6.77 -5.35 -25.75
N PHE A 193 -5.77 -5.24 -26.61
CA PHE A 193 -5.33 -6.33 -27.45
C PHE A 193 -4.13 -7.08 -26.85
N ALA A 194 -3.12 -6.33 -26.41
CA ALA A 194 -1.89 -6.91 -25.90
C ALA A 194 -2.15 -7.85 -24.71
N ASN A 195 -3.03 -7.44 -23.78
CA ASN A 195 -3.31 -8.26 -22.59
C ASN A 195 -3.90 -9.64 -22.96
N VAL A 196 -4.78 -9.71 -23.95
CA VAL A 196 -5.41 -10.99 -24.39
C VAL A 196 -4.38 -11.93 -25.02
N ILE A 197 -3.56 -11.38 -25.93
CA ILE A 197 -2.53 -12.16 -26.62
C ILE A 197 -1.50 -12.68 -25.61
N ASP A 198 -1.07 -11.83 -24.69
CA ASP A 198 -0.06 -12.20 -23.71
C ASP A 198 -0.61 -13.18 -22.66
N ASP A 199 -1.81 -12.95 -22.16
CA ASP A 199 -2.43 -13.85 -21.18
C ASP A 199 -2.56 -15.26 -21.79
N HIS A 200 -2.97 -15.38 -23.05
CA HIS A 200 -3.01 -16.69 -23.73
C HIS A 200 -1.61 -17.28 -23.92
N LEU A 201 -0.68 -16.52 -24.52
CA LEU A 201 0.66 -17.05 -24.87
C LEU A 201 1.53 -17.34 -23.64
N MET A 202 1.26 -16.68 -22.50
CA MET A 202 1.93 -16.93 -21.22
C MET A 202 1.19 -17.97 -20.36
N GLY A 203 0.11 -18.59 -20.89
CA GLY A 203 -0.65 -19.62 -20.20
C GLY A 203 -1.33 -19.13 -18.93
N ILE A 204 -1.79 -17.86 -18.90
CA ILE A 204 -2.48 -17.32 -17.73
C ILE A 204 -3.86 -17.96 -17.62
N THR A 205 -4.10 -18.63 -16.49
CA THR A 205 -5.35 -19.33 -16.21
C THR A 205 -6.36 -18.48 -15.44
N HIS A 206 -5.86 -17.52 -14.63
CA HIS A 206 -6.69 -16.66 -13.80
C HIS A 206 -6.24 -15.20 -13.92
N VAL A 207 -7.16 -14.33 -14.31
CA VAL A 207 -6.95 -12.89 -14.48
C VAL A 207 -7.51 -12.14 -13.27
N ILE A 208 -6.61 -11.62 -12.43
CA ILE A 208 -6.95 -10.83 -11.25
C ILE A 208 -6.68 -9.36 -11.56
N ARG A 209 -7.71 -8.50 -11.45
CA ARG A 209 -7.63 -7.07 -11.77
C ARG A 209 -8.79 -6.28 -11.14
N GLY A 210 -8.82 -4.96 -11.31
CA GLY A 210 -9.87 -4.10 -10.75
C GLY A 210 -11.22 -4.21 -11.49
N THR A 211 -12.29 -3.84 -10.80
CA THR A 211 -13.68 -3.85 -11.33
C THR A 211 -13.91 -2.92 -12.51
N GLU A 212 -13.02 -1.97 -12.78
CA GLU A 212 -13.07 -1.10 -13.97
C GLU A 212 -13.03 -1.86 -15.29
N TYR A 213 -12.59 -3.12 -15.26
CA TYR A 213 -12.53 -3.99 -16.44
C TYR A 213 -13.76 -4.89 -16.63
N LEU A 214 -14.72 -4.90 -15.70
CA LEU A 214 -15.93 -5.73 -15.82
C LEU A 214 -16.66 -5.49 -17.15
N SER A 215 -16.87 -4.22 -17.51
CA SER A 215 -17.55 -3.85 -18.76
C SER A 215 -16.71 -4.06 -20.03
N SER A 216 -15.38 -4.16 -19.89
CA SER A 216 -14.47 -4.38 -21.02
C SER A 216 -14.19 -5.87 -21.28
N THR A 217 -14.42 -6.74 -20.30
CA THR A 217 -14.16 -8.19 -20.39
C THR A 217 -14.88 -8.86 -21.58
N PRO A 218 -16.12 -8.48 -21.95
CA PRO A 218 -16.76 -9.01 -23.16
C PRO A 218 -15.96 -8.83 -24.45
N LYS A 219 -15.26 -7.68 -24.59
CA LYS A 219 -14.38 -7.42 -25.74
C LYS A 219 -13.23 -8.42 -25.81
N TYR A 220 -12.68 -8.78 -24.67
CA TYR A 220 -11.59 -9.77 -24.57
C TYR A 220 -12.10 -11.17 -24.89
N ASN A 221 -13.27 -11.55 -24.36
CA ASN A 221 -13.90 -12.84 -24.62
C ASN A 221 -14.16 -13.06 -26.10
N LEU A 222 -14.64 -12.04 -26.83
CA LEU A 222 -14.83 -12.10 -28.28
C LEU A 222 -13.53 -12.43 -29.04
N MET A 223 -12.37 -11.96 -28.55
CA MET A 223 -11.08 -12.30 -29.15
C MET A 223 -10.68 -13.74 -28.84
N TYR A 224 -10.85 -14.21 -27.60
CA TYR A 224 -10.62 -15.60 -27.25
C TYR A 224 -11.48 -16.53 -28.10
N ASP A 225 -12.77 -16.22 -28.26
CA ASP A 225 -13.71 -17.02 -29.05
C ASP A 225 -13.32 -17.03 -30.54
N ALA A 226 -12.97 -15.87 -31.10
CA ALA A 226 -12.55 -15.77 -32.49
C ALA A 226 -11.27 -16.58 -32.80
N PHE A 227 -10.34 -16.63 -31.84
CA PHE A 227 -9.14 -17.48 -31.96
C PHE A 227 -9.41 -18.95 -31.64
N GLY A 228 -10.55 -19.31 -31.08
CA GLY A 228 -10.84 -20.66 -30.60
C GLY A 228 -10.04 -21.01 -29.34
N TRP A 229 -9.68 -20.02 -28.53
CA TRP A 229 -8.92 -20.19 -27.29
C TRP A 229 -9.82 -20.35 -26.08
N GLU A 230 -9.37 -21.10 -25.08
CA GLU A 230 -10.04 -21.14 -23.79
C GLU A 230 -9.91 -19.79 -23.08
N ARG A 231 -11.03 -19.30 -22.53
CA ARG A 231 -11.06 -18.03 -21.77
C ARG A 231 -10.45 -18.27 -20.39
N PRO A 232 -9.64 -17.33 -19.88
CA PRO A 232 -9.18 -17.41 -18.50
C PRO A 232 -10.35 -17.22 -17.53
N LYS A 233 -10.21 -17.65 -16.30
CA LYS A 233 -11.13 -17.33 -15.20
C LYS A 233 -10.88 -15.91 -14.73
N TYR A 234 -11.93 -15.17 -14.43
CA TYR A 234 -11.87 -13.76 -14.04
C TYR A 234 -12.13 -13.58 -12.55
N ILE A 235 -11.33 -12.75 -11.92
CA ILE A 235 -11.43 -12.34 -10.51
C ILE A 235 -11.29 -10.82 -10.48
N HIS A 236 -12.42 -10.11 -10.45
CA HIS A 236 -12.42 -8.65 -10.38
C HIS A 236 -12.48 -8.18 -8.93
N LEU A 237 -11.57 -7.27 -8.56
CA LEU A 237 -11.41 -6.76 -7.21
C LEU A 237 -12.07 -5.39 -7.07
N PRO A 238 -12.86 -5.14 -6.01
CA PRO A 238 -13.46 -3.83 -5.79
C PRO A 238 -12.42 -2.75 -5.56
N THR A 239 -12.79 -1.50 -5.83
CA THR A 239 -11.90 -0.34 -5.70
C THR A 239 -11.53 -0.09 -4.23
N ILE A 240 -10.32 0.42 -3.97
CA ILE A 240 -9.95 1.01 -2.68
C ILE A 240 -10.34 2.49 -2.70
N MET A 241 -11.11 2.90 -1.70
CA MET A 241 -11.57 4.26 -1.51
C MET A 241 -10.75 4.96 -0.43
N LYS A 242 -10.58 6.27 -0.53
CA LYS A 242 -10.04 7.10 0.54
C LYS A 242 -11.10 7.38 1.62
N ASP A 243 -12.34 7.58 1.17
CA ASP A 243 -13.53 7.80 1.99
C ASP A 243 -14.78 7.32 1.23
N ALA A 244 -15.96 7.56 1.75
CA ALA A 244 -17.22 7.09 1.15
C ALA A 244 -17.45 7.55 -0.31
N THR A 245 -16.78 8.60 -0.78
CA THR A 245 -17.04 9.24 -2.08
C THR A 245 -15.83 9.27 -3.01
N ARG A 246 -14.61 9.26 -2.49
CA ARG A 246 -13.38 9.47 -3.24
C ARG A 246 -12.54 8.21 -3.31
N LYS A 247 -12.08 7.88 -4.51
CA LYS A 247 -11.09 6.82 -4.73
C LYS A 247 -9.74 7.21 -4.11
N LEU A 248 -9.02 6.23 -3.57
CA LEU A 248 -7.63 6.41 -3.17
C LEU A 248 -6.80 6.72 -4.42
N SER A 249 -6.09 7.85 -4.45
CA SER A 249 -5.33 8.28 -5.63
C SER A 249 -4.01 8.94 -5.25
N LYS A 250 -3.03 8.87 -6.16
CA LYS A 250 -1.69 9.50 -6.02
C LYS A 250 -1.74 11.01 -5.75
N ARG A 251 -2.81 11.70 -6.14
CA ARG A 251 -2.95 13.17 -5.98
C ARG A 251 -3.09 13.64 -4.53
N TYR A 252 -3.42 12.74 -3.61
CA TYR A 252 -3.69 13.08 -2.20
C TYR A 252 -2.55 12.69 -1.26
N GLY A 253 -1.36 12.34 -1.80
CA GLY A 253 -0.25 11.80 -1.00
C GLY A 253 -0.58 10.42 -0.43
N ASP A 254 0.36 9.81 0.27
CA ASP A 254 0.15 8.61 1.12
C ASP A 254 -0.59 7.42 0.48
N ALA A 255 -0.40 7.20 -0.82
CA ALA A 255 -1.04 6.09 -1.53
C ALA A 255 -0.03 5.07 -2.07
N ASN A 256 1.27 5.26 -1.84
CA ASN A 256 2.33 4.41 -2.37
C ASN A 256 3.01 3.60 -1.26
N PHE A 257 3.38 2.38 -1.58
CA PHE A 257 4.11 1.48 -0.67
C PHE A 257 5.38 2.12 -0.10
N ASP A 258 6.22 2.68 -0.99
CA ASP A 258 7.50 3.27 -0.61
C ASP A 258 7.37 4.49 0.31
N ASP A 259 6.26 5.24 0.21
CA ASP A 259 6.01 6.38 1.08
C ASP A 259 5.72 5.94 2.52
N PHE A 260 4.98 4.85 2.70
CA PHE A 260 4.78 4.26 4.03
C PHE A 260 6.08 3.70 4.62
N VAL A 261 6.89 3.02 3.80
CA VAL A 261 8.22 2.55 4.24
C VAL A 261 9.10 3.71 4.68
N LYS A 262 9.14 4.81 3.91
CA LYS A 262 9.89 6.03 4.26
C LYS A 262 9.38 6.71 5.53
N LYS A 263 8.07 6.64 5.79
CA LYS A 263 7.48 7.11 7.06
C LYS A 263 7.84 6.25 8.26
N GLY A 264 8.37 5.05 8.04
CA GLY A 264 8.79 4.14 9.11
C GLY A 264 7.78 3.07 9.47
N TYR A 265 6.89 2.73 8.56
CA TYR A 265 6.07 1.51 8.66
C TYR A 265 6.89 0.30 8.24
N LEU A 266 6.72 -0.83 8.92
CA LEU A 266 7.33 -2.10 8.58
C LEU A 266 6.66 -2.68 7.31
N LYS A 267 7.46 -3.25 6.42
CA LYS A 267 6.98 -3.78 5.14
C LYS A 267 5.96 -4.89 5.34
N GLU A 268 6.20 -5.76 6.30
CA GLU A 268 5.33 -6.86 6.69
C GLU A 268 3.95 -6.36 7.14
N ALA A 269 3.92 -5.30 7.94
CA ALA A 269 2.68 -4.68 8.40
C ALA A 269 1.89 -4.04 7.25
N ILE A 270 2.57 -3.35 6.32
CA ILE A 270 1.94 -2.78 5.13
C ILE A 270 1.31 -3.89 4.29
N ILE A 271 2.02 -4.99 4.02
CA ILE A 271 1.53 -6.11 3.21
C ILE A 271 0.33 -6.78 3.89
N ASN A 272 0.41 -7.03 5.19
CA ASN A 272 -0.70 -7.58 5.94
C ASN A 272 -1.94 -6.65 5.90
N TYR A 273 -1.73 -5.35 6.09
CA TYR A 273 -2.82 -4.38 6.00
C TYR A 273 -3.44 -4.35 4.59
N VAL A 274 -2.62 -4.37 3.54
CA VAL A 274 -3.08 -4.41 2.15
C VAL A 274 -3.88 -5.68 1.86
N ALA A 275 -3.51 -6.82 2.44
CA ALA A 275 -4.30 -8.06 2.34
C ALA A 275 -5.70 -7.89 2.94
N LEU A 276 -5.83 -7.18 4.06
CA LEU A 276 -7.12 -6.93 4.72
C LEU A 276 -7.98 -5.87 4.00
N LEU A 277 -7.45 -5.17 2.99
CA LEU A 277 -8.23 -4.24 2.17
C LEU A 277 -9.12 -4.96 1.16
N GLY A 278 -10.17 -5.59 1.67
CA GLY A 278 -11.19 -6.28 0.88
C GLY A 278 -11.14 -7.81 0.96
N TRP A 279 -10.25 -8.38 1.75
CA TRP A 279 -10.26 -9.80 2.09
C TRP A 279 -10.37 -9.98 3.61
N THR A 280 -11.28 -10.83 4.03
CA THR A 280 -11.46 -11.22 5.42
C THR A 280 -11.06 -12.69 5.56
N PRO A 281 -9.98 -13.00 6.29
CA PRO A 281 -9.58 -14.38 6.58
C PRO A 281 -10.65 -15.12 7.40
N LYS A 282 -10.67 -16.45 7.32
CA LYS A 282 -11.44 -17.27 8.26
C LYS A 282 -10.99 -16.95 9.69
N ASP A 283 -11.93 -17.01 10.62
CA ASP A 283 -11.71 -16.71 12.06
C ASP A 283 -11.32 -15.26 12.38
N ASN A 284 -11.48 -14.34 11.42
CA ASN A 284 -11.20 -12.90 11.57
C ASN A 284 -9.79 -12.59 12.09
N ILE A 285 -8.80 -13.39 11.70
CA ILE A 285 -7.40 -13.17 12.05
C ILE A 285 -6.90 -11.92 11.30
N GLU A 286 -6.46 -10.90 12.04
CA GLU A 286 -6.00 -9.64 11.44
C GLU A 286 -4.49 -9.58 11.24
N LYS A 287 -3.71 -10.24 12.09
CA LYS A 287 -2.25 -10.26 11.98
C LYS A 287 -1.76 -11.58 11.42
N MET A 288 -1.04 -11.53 10.30
CA MET A 288 -0.59 -12.71 9.55
C MET A 288 0.71 -12.42 8.82
N THR A 289 1.64 -13.33 8.88
CA THR A 289 2.81 -13.36 7.99
C THR A 289 2.40 -13.67 6.55
N LEU A 290 3.23 -13.33 5.57
CA LEU A 290 2.95 -13.64 4.15
C LEU A 290 2.76 -15.16 3.90
N PRO A 291 3.53 -16.10 4.48
CA PRO A 291 3.26 -17.54 4.35
C PRO A 291 1.90 -17.98 4.94
N GLU A 292 1.47 -17.37 6.05
CA GLU A 292 0.16 -17.64 6.64
C GLU A 292 -0.96 -17.12 5.74
N MET A 293 -0.80 -15.91 5.16
CA MET A 293 -1.74 -15.40 4.17
C MET A 293 -1.87 -16.34 2.98
N VAL A 294 -0.75 -16.84 2.42
CA VAL A 294 -0.76 -17.84 1.34
C VAL A 294 -1.57 -19.07 1.73
N LYS A 295 -1.36 -19.59 2.93
CA LYS A 295 -2.05 -20.80 3.42
C LYS A 295 -3.56 -20.57 3.60
N MET A 296 -3.96 -19.38 4.04
CA MET A 296 -5.34 -19.07 4.44
C MET A 296 -6.16 -18.42 3.32
N PHE A 297 -5.53 -17.98 2.24
CA PHE A 297 -6.20 -17.20 1.20
C PHE A 297 -7.34 -17.97 0.53
N SER A 298 -8.50 -17.33 0.45
CA SER A 298 -9.65 -17.87 -0.28
C SER A 298 -10.44 -16.74 -0.94
N LEU A 299 -11.05 -17.02 -2.08
CA LEU A 299 -11.88 -16.04 -2.80
C LEU A 299 -13.17 -15.73 -2.05
N ASP A 300 -13.69 -16.67 -1.26
CA ASP A 300 -14.91 -16.50 -0.47
C ASP A 300 -14.78 -15.36 0.57
N GLY A 301 -13.55 -15.07 1.01
CA GLY A 301 -13.26 -13.97 1.91
C GLY A 301 -13.20 -12.59 1.24
N ILE A 302 -13.24 -12.51 -0.10
CA ILE A 302 -13.15 -11.25 -0.82
C ILE A 302 -14.51 -10.54 -0.82
N SER A 303 -14.53 -9.30 -0.34
CA SER A 303 -15.71 -8.44 -0.38
C SER A 303 -16.06 -8.04 -1.81
N LYS A 304 -17.37 -7.93 -2.11
CA LYS A 304 -17.87 -7.34 -3.36
C LYS A 304 -17.95 -5.81 -3.32
N SER A 305 -17.88 -5.24 -2.12
CA SER A 305 -17.97 -3.79 -1.90
C SER A 305 -16.59 -3.13 -1.85
N PRO A 306 -16.47 -1.87 -2.24
CA PRO A 306 -15.25 -1.09 -2.09
C PRO A 306 -14.77 -1.07 -0.64
N SER A 307 -13.44 -1.11 -0.46
CA SER A 307 -12.80 -1.02 0.86
C SER A 307 -12.33 0.41 1.10
N ILE A 308 -12.50 0.91 2.32
CA ILE A 308 -12.02 2.24 2.71
C ILE A 308 -10.63 2.08 3.35
N PHE A 309 -9.68 2.90 2.92
CA PHE A 309 -8.36 2.98 3.55
C PHE A 309 -8.49 3.62 4.94
N ASP A 310 -8.04 2.91 5.96
CA ASP A 310 -8.04 3.33 7.36
C ASP A 310 -6.60 3.40 7.89
N GLU A 311 -6.08 4.62 8.02
CA GLU A 311 -4.71 4.84 8.52
C GLU A 311 -4.56 4.45 9.98
N MET A 312 -5.61 4.60 10.80
CA MET A 312 -5.57 4.22 12.22
C MET A 312 -5.40 2.71 12.36
N LYS A 313 -6.11 1.93 11.52
CA LYS A 313 -5.95 0.47 11.48
C LYS A 313 -4.55 0.07 11.02
N LEU A 314 -3.99 0.74 10.01
CA LEU A 314 -2.61 0.49 9.58
C LEU A 314 -1.60 0.78 10.70
N ARG A 315 -1.74 1.91 11.40
CA ARG A 315 -0.90 2.28 12.54
C ARG A 315 -0.96 1.24 13.65
N TRP A 316 -2.19 0.88 14.06
CA TRP A 316 -2.38 -0.15 15.08
C TRP A 316 -1.71 -1.47 14.70
N LEU A 317 -1.96 -1.96 13.48
CA LEU A 317 -1.38 -3.21 12.99
C LEU A 317 0.15 -3.15 12.96
N ASN A 318 0.70 -2.03 12.49
CA ASN A 318 2.15 -1.81 12.48
C ASN A 318 2.75 -1.81 13.90
N GLY A 319 2.05 -1.20 14.86
CA GLY A 319 2.43 -1.27 16.28
C GLY A 319 2.45 -2.70 16.82
N GLU A 320 1.51 -3.57 16.38
CA GLU A 320 1.52 -5.00 16.74
C GLU A 320 2.79 -5.72 16.21
N TYR A 321 3.22 -5.40 14.98
CA TYR A 321 4.47 -5.94 14.43
C TYR A 321 5.70 -5.41 15.15
N ILE A 322 5.74 -4.12 15.49
CA ILE A 322 6.85 -3.51 16.25
C ILE A 322 6.99 -4.18 17.61
N ARG A 323 5.90 -4.42 18.34
CA ARG A 323 5.92 -5.03 19.68
C ARG A 323 6.48 -6.46 19.69
N GLU A 324 6.43 -7.18 18.59
CA GLU A 324 6.98 -8.53 18.46
C GLU A 324 8.44 -8.58 18.05
N LEU A 325 9.02 -7.47 17.63
CA LEU A 325 10.47 -7.42 17.37
C LEU A 325 11.24 -7.70 18.67
N SER A 326 12.40 -8.34 18.55
CA SER A 326 13.33 -8.37 19.66
C SER A 326 13.85 -6.95 19.99
N GLU A 327 14.37 -6.72 21.20
CA GLU A 327 14.95 -5.42 21.58
C GLU A 327 16.06 -5.00 20.59
N ASP A 328 16.90 -5.94 20.14
CA ASP A 328 17.98 -5.67 19.19
C ASP A 328 17.46 -5.37 17.78
N ASP A 329 16.45 -6.12 17.29
CA ASP A 329 15.83 -5.86 15.98
C ASP A 329 15.10 -4.51 15.98
N PHE A 330 14.34 -4.23 17.06
CA PHE A 330 13.70 -2.93 17.21
C PHE A 330 14.74 -1.80 17.19
N TYR A 331 15.85 -1.94 17.94
CA TYR A 331 16.92 -0.96 17.95
C TYR A 331 17.50 -0.73 16.55
N ALA A 332 17.77 -1.81 15.82
CA ALA A 332 18.30 -1.72 14.45
C ALA A 332 17.33 -0.94 13.52
N HIS A 333 16.03 -1.19 13.60
CA HIS A 333 15.01 -0.47 12.84
C HIS A 333 14.85 0.99 13.29
N ALA A 334 14.94 1.27 14.59
CA ALA A 334 14.76 2.59 15.17
C ALA A 334 15.98 3.52 14.97
N LEU A 335 17.18 2.95 14.83
CA LEU A 335 18.45 3.69 14.80
C LEU A 335 18.46 4.85 13.79
N PRO A 336 18.02 4.69 12.51
CA PRO A 336 18.02 5.80 11.56
C PRO A 336 17.12 6.99 11.96
N TYR A 337 16.13 6.75 12.81
CA TYR A 337 15.21 7.78 13.34
C TYR A 337 15.75 8.39 14.63
N LEU A 338 16.40 7.60 15.48
CA LEU A 338 17.11 8.06 16.66
C LEU A 338 18.28 8.98 16.30
N GLU A 339 19.03 8.65 15.25
CA GLU A 339 20.12 9.50 14.73
C GLU A 339 19.65 10.86 14.18
N LYS A 340 18.40 10.95 13.73
CA LYS A 340 17.79 12.19 13.26
C LYS A 340 17.18 13.04 14.39
N SER A 341 17.09 12.50 15.60
CA SER A 341 16.47 13.17 16.74
C SER A 341 17.46 14.05 17.50
N ALA A 342 16.94 14.96 18.31
CA ALA A 342 17.75 15.87 19.14
C ALA A 342 18.57 15.17 20.23
N VAL A 343 18.25 13.92 20.55
CA VAL A 343 18.97 13.13 21.59
C VAL A 343 20.26 12.51 21.08
N TYR A 344 20.49 12.49 19.77
CA TYR A 344 21.69 11.89 19.17
C TYR A 344 22.98 12.53 19.70
N GLY A 345 23.94 11.70 20.11
CA GLY A 345 25.20 12.12 20.69
C GLY A 345 25.13 12.70 22.12
N LYS A 346 23.95 12.73 22.74
CA LYS A 346 23.74 13.25 24.10
C LYS A 346 23.27 12.20 25.09
N PHE A 347 22.57 11.17 24.61
CA PHE A 347 21.97 10.13 25.44
C PHE A 347 22.28 8.74 24.89
N ASP A 348 22.13 7.74 25.75
CA ASP A 348 22.23 6.32 25.34
C ASP A 348 21.02 5.91 24.48
N LEU A 349 21.27 5.76 23.18
CA LEU A 349 20.23 5.42 22.23
C LEU A 349 19.60 4.04 22.46
N LYS A 350 20.34 3.08 23.03
CA LYS A 350 19.78 1.76 23.36
C LYS A 350 18.78 1.86 24.51
N LYS A 351 19.07 2.66 25.53
CA LYS A 351 18.13 2.92 26.63
C LYS A 351 16.87 3.61 26.12
N ILE A 352 17.02 4.59 25.21
CA ILE A 352 15.87 5.28 24.58
C ILE A 352 15.06 4.29 23.73
N ALA A 353 15.70 3.46 22.93
CA ALA A 353 15.00 2.45 22.12
C ALA A 353 14.21 1.48 23.01
N LYS A 354 14.81 0.96 24.07
CA LYS A 354 14.11 0.11 25.03
C LYS A 354 12.87 0.79 25.63
N LEU A 355 12.98 2.08 25.94
CA LEU A 355 11.88 2.89 26.45
C LEU A 355 10.74 3.03 25.41
N LEU A 356 11.07 3.11 24.11
CA LEU A 356 10.13 3.32 23.02
C LEU A 356 9.47 2.02 22.51
N HIS A 357 10.10 0.85 22.67
CA HIS A 357 9.75 -0.39 21.99
C HIS A 357 8.27 -0.71 22.10
N GLY A 358 7.58 -0.72 23.08
CA GLY A 358 6.12 -0.98 23.14
C GLY A 358 5.23 0.26 22.95
N ARG A 359 5.79 1.42 22.60
CA ARG A 359 5.14 2.73 22.75
C ARG A 359 5.11 3.56 21.46
N VAL A 360 5.61 2.98 20.37
CA VAL A 360 5.53 3.57 19.02
C VAL A 360 4.65 2.71 18.14
N GLU A 361 3.89 3.37 17.27
CA GLU A 361 3.05 2.71 16.27
C GLU A 361 3.74 2.65 14.91
N PHE A 362 4.64 3.59 14.61
CA PHE A 362 5.55 3.56 13.46
C PHE A 362 6.84 4.34 13.80
N LEU A 363 7.93 3.99 13.13
CA LEU A 363 9.25 4.47 13.53
C LEU A 363 9.45 5.98 13.29
N GLY A 364 8.74 6.55 12.32
CA GLY A 364 8.85 7.97 11.99
C GLY A 364 8.36 8.92 13.09
N GLU A 365 7.57 8.44 14.07
CA GLU A 365 7.13 9.26 15.20
C GLU A 365 8.18 9.36 16.32
N ILE A 366 9.28 8.60 16.21
CA ILE A 366 10.32 8.54 17.25
C ILE A 366 10.88 9.93 17.60
N PRO A 367 11.35 10.77 16.66
CA PRO A 367 11.89 12.09 17.01
C PRO A 367 10.91 12.94 17.82
N GLU A 368 9.66 13.02 17.39
CA GLU A 368 8.62 13.78 18.07
C GLU A 368 8.39 13.30 19.51
N LYS A 369 8.47 11.99 19.73
CA LYS A 369 8.26 11.39 21.06
C LYS A 369 9.41 11.63 22.03
N ILE A 370 10.62 12.00 21.57
CA ILE A 370 11.83 12.04 22.40
C ILE A 370 12.62 13.36 22.33
N ASP A 371 12.38 14.24 21.37
CA ASP A 371 13.16 15.48 21.21
C ASP A 371 13.09 16.39 22.44
N TRP A 372 12.01 16.33 23.19
CA TRP A 372 11.84 17.04 24.47
C TRP A 372 12.83 16.57 25.57
N ILE A 373 13.46 15.39 25.43
CA ILE A 373 14.38 14.85 26.43
C ILE A 373 15.61 15.75 26.61
N VAL A 374 16.05 16.45 25.57
CA VAL A 374 17.26 17.30 25.61
C VAL A 374 17.13 18.53 26.48
N SER A 375 15.91 19.01 26.73
CA SER A 375 15.67 20.18 27.60
C SER A 375 14.24 20.17 28.12
N LEU A 376 14.05 20.60 29.37
CA LEU A 376 12.71 20.76 29.93
C LEU A 376 11.97 21.90 29.16
N PRO A 377 10.86 21.62 28.47
CA PRO A 377 10.06 22.64 27.79
C PRO A 377 9.39 23.58 28.81
N GLU A 378 8.87 24.69 28.34
CA GLU A 378 7.88 25.47 29.11
C GLU A 378 6.56 24.70 29.09
N TYR A 379 5.86 24.67 30.21
CA TYR A 379 4.62 23.90 30.34
C TYR A 379 3.60 24.60 31.26
N ASP A 380 2.31 24.22 31.07
CA ASP A 380 1.22 24.73 31.91
C ASP A 380 1.24 24.04 33.27
N LEU A 381 1.20 24.83 34.35
CA LEU A 381 1.15 24.32 35.71
C LEU A 381 -0.14 23.54 36.02
N ALA A 382 -1.20 23.71 35.24
CA ALA A 382 -2.40 22.88 35.32
C ALA A 382 -2.13 21.38 35.05
N LEU A 383 -0.98 21.01 34.45
CA LEU A 383 -0.56 19.61 34.28
C LEU A 383 -0.33 18.87 35.63
N PHE A 384 -0.09 19.60 36.72
CA PHE A 384 0.00 19.00 38.04
C PHE A 384 -1.36 18.52 38.55
N ASP A 385 -2.49 19.02 38.01
CA ASP A 385 -3.84 18.63 38.41
C ASP A 385 -4.16 17.22 37.93
N ASN A 386 -4.33 16.28 38.88
CA ASN A 386 -4.66 14.91 38.58
C ASN A 386 -5.55 14.31 39.68
N LYS A 387 -6.85 14.22 39.42
CA LYS A 387 -7.85 13.66 40.36
C LYS A 387 -7.54 12.25 40.80
N LYS A 388 -7.04 11.38 39.88
CA LYS A 388 -6.72 9.97 40.19
C LYS A 388 -5.55 9.88 41.17
N ASN A 389 -4.56 10.75 41.03
CA ASN A 389 -3.36 10.80 41.86
C ASN A 389 -3.52 11.78 43.04
N LYS A 390 -4.64 12.46 43.17
CA LYS A 390 -4.92 13.47 44.22
C LYS A 390 -3.84 14.54 44.25
N THR A 391 -3.49 15.11 43.11
CA THR A 391 -2.50 16.18 42.97
C THR A 391 -3.14 17.41 42.33
N ASP A 392 -2.62 18.55 42.72
CA ASP A 392 -2.86 19.87 42.16
C ASP A 392 -1.58 20.72 42.32
N ARG A 393 -1.64 21.98 41.90
CA ARG A 393 -0.52 22.89 42.01
C ARG A 393 -0.01 23.08 43.47
N GLU A 394 -0.92 23.16 44.45
CA GLU A 394 -0.54 23.39 45.85
C GLU A 394 0.12 22.12 46.44
N VAL A 395 -0.43 20.93 46.13
CA VAL A 395 0.19 19.67 46.52
C VAL A 395 1.56 19.51 45.86
N ALA A 396 1.69 19.87 44.59
CA ALA A 396 3.00 19.84 43.89
C ALA A 396 4.01 20.81 44.54
N LYS A 397 3.60 22.01 44.88
CA LYS A 397 4.44 23.02 45.56
C LYS A 397 4.95 22.54 46.91
N ALA A 398 4.11 21.79 47.65
CA ALA A 398 4.46 21.25 48.95
C ALA A 398 5.37 20.02 48.86
N LEU A 399 5.07 19.09 47.91
CA LEU A 399 5.72 17.80 47.88
C LEU A 399 6.98 17.73 47.00
N LEU A 400 7.12 18.59 45.97
CA LEU A 400 8.26 18.57 45.04
C LEU A 400 9.61 18.87 45.72
N PRO A 401 9.72 19.79 46.74
CA PRO A 401 10.94 19.99 47.51
C PRO A 401 11.36 18.72 48.25
N GLU A 402 10.42 17.98 48.82
CA GLU A 402 10.68 16.73 49.51
C GLU A 402 11.14 15.64 48.57
N ILE A 403 10.46 15.49 47.41
CA ILE A 403 10.89 14.57 46.34
C ILE A 403 12.34 14.86 45.94
N LYS A 404 12.70 16.14 45.80
CA LYS A 404 14.08 16.54 45.50
C LYS A 404 15.05 16.05 46.58
N ALA A 405 14.75 16.32 47.86
CA ALA A 405 15.60 15.87 48.98
C ALA A 405 15.78 14.35 49.03
N TRP A 406 14.69 13.60 48.76
CA TRP A 406 14.80 12.13 48.69
C TRP A 406 15.70 11.68 47.54
N LEU A 407 15.61 12.30 46.36
CA LEU A 407 16.48 11.97 45.21
C LEU A 407 17.96 12.35 45.47
N GLU A 408 18.23 13.39 46.26
CA GLU A 408 19.60 13.79 46.64
C GLU A 408 20.27 12.71 47.50
N GLU A 409 19.52 11.95 48.33
CA GLU A 409 20.00 10.87 49.17
C GLU A 409 20.26 9.54 48.41
N ILE A 410 19.72 9.38 47.18
CA ILE A 410 19.81 8.14 46.39
C ILE A 410 21.10 8.16 45.56
N ASP A 411 21.98 7.18 45.76
CA ASP A 411 23.21 7.01 44.97
C ASP A 411 23.00 6.17 43.72
N ASP A 412 22.28 5.03 43.83
CA ASP A 412 21.91 4.22 42.66
C ASP A 412 20.68 4.78 41.97
N PHE A 413 20.88 5.48 40.85
CA PHE A 413 19.86 6.17 40.08
C PHE A 413 19.23 5.25 39.02
N SER A 414 19.25 3.93 39.20
CA SER A 414 18.52 2.98 38.36
C SER A 414 17.01 3.07 38.57
N ASN A 415 16.24 2.78 37.51
CA ASN A 415 14.77 2.82 37.54
C ASN A 415 14.19 2.02 38.71
N ASP A 416 14.64 0.79 38.92
CA ASP A 416 14.08 -0.13 39.94
C ASP A 416 14.37 0.38 41.35
N ASN A 417 15.58 0.90 41.57
CA ASN A 417 15.94 1.46 42.87
C ASN A 417 15.18 2.77 43.11
N LEU A 418 15.10 3.67 42.14
CA LEU A 418 14.32 4.90 42.24
C LEU A 418 12.84 4.61 42.54
N PHE A 419 12.24 3.64 41.84
CA PHE A 419 10.85 3.27 42.04
C PHE A 419 10.62 2.74 43.45
N THR A 420 11.49 1.87 43.93
CA THR A 420 11.41 1.28 45.30
C THR A 420 11.58 2.35 46.36
N ALA A 421 12.69 3.10 46.31
CA ALA A 421 13.01 4.12 47.32
C ALA A 421 11.93 5.22 47.40
N LEU A 422 11.48 5.74 46.27
CA LEU A 422 10.40 6.77 46.24
C LEU A 422 9.05 6.22 46.69
N SER A 423 8.76 4.93 46.46
CA SER A 423 7.53 4.30 46.94
C SER A 423 7.55 4.13 48.48
N GLU A 424 8.70 3.78 49.05
CA GLU A 424 8.92 3.67 50.51
C GLU A 424 8.80 5.05 51.18
N LYS A 425 9.48 6.06 50.65
CA LYS A 425 9.40 7.45 51.14
C LYS A 425 7.96 8.01 51.06
N ALA A 426 7.20 7.69 49.98
CA ALA A 426 5.79 8.05 49.86
C ALA A 426 4.93 7.43 50.96
N LYS A 427 5.18 6.13 51.28
CA LYS A 427 4.50 5.39 52.34
C LYS A 427 4.83 5.97 53.72
N GLU A 428 6.07 6.26 54.02
CA GLU A 428 6.50 6.90 55.26
C GLU A 428 5.83 8.26 55.46
N LYS A 429 5.71 9.05 54.39
CA LYS A 429 5.06 10.34 54.41
C LYS A 429 3.52 10.24 54.47
N GLY A 430 2.92 9.09 54.24
CA GLY A 430 1.46 8.89 54.19
C GLY A 430 0.81 9.44 52.93
N VAL A 431 1.56 9.61 51.82
CA VAL A 431 1.06 10.05 50.52
C VAL A 431 1.01 8.89 49.54
N LYS A 432 0.18 9.00 48.50
CA LYS A 432 0.15 7.96 47.46
C LYS A 432 1.42 8.00 46.61
N SER A 433 2.06 6.84 46.34
CA SER A 433 3.19 6.76 45.41
C SER A 433 2.84 7.36 44.03
N GLY A 434 1.59 7.18 43.55
CA GLY A 434 1.12 7.80 42.31
C GLY A 434 1.16 9.34 42.31
N SER A 435 0.99 9.99 43.49
CA SER A 435 1.14 11.45 43.64
C SER A 435 2.60 11.86 43.44
N VAL A 436 3.53 11.12 44.06
CA VAL A 436 4.98 11.37 43.93
C VAL A 436 5.42 11.23 42.48
N PHE A 437 5.09 10.11 41.83
CA PHE A 437 5.48 9.84 40.44
C PHE A 437 4.82 10.79 39.44
N TRP A 438 3.56 11.22 39.68
CA TRP A 438 2.92 12.21 38.82
C TRP A 438 3.62 13.57 38.90
N ILE A 439 3.82 14.07 40.10
CA ILE A 439 4.48 15.36 40.33
C ILE A 439 5.90 15.35 39.74
N MET A 440 6.68 14.29 40.03
CA MET A 440 8.02 14.10 39.47
C MET A 440 8.03 14.09 37.96
N ARG A 441 7.09 13.33 37.33
CA ARG A 441 6.96 13.29 35.85
C ARG A 441 6.77 14.68 35.26
N ILE A 442 5.79 15.42 35.75
CA ILE A 442 5.53 16.78 35.25
C ILE A 442 6.76 17.67 35.48
N ALA A 443 7.37 17.61 36.64
CA ALA A 443 8.52 18.44 36.97
C ALA A 443 9.75 18.20 36.10
N ILE A 444 10.01 16.95 35.68
CA ILE A 444 11.20 16.63 34.88
C ILE A 444 10.94 16.57 33.37
N THR A 445 9.66 16.53 32.95
CA THR A 445 9.32 16.41 31.51
C THR A 445 8.44 17.52 30.97
N GLY A 446 7.65 18.19 31.81
CA GLY A 446 6.62 19.13 31.38
C GLY A 446 5.44 18.47 30.64
N MET A 447 5.25 17.14 30.77
CA MET A 447 4.29 16.36 29.99
C MET A 447 3.48 15.41 30.84
N ALA A 448 2.16 15.32 30.56
CA ALA A 448 1.26 14.37 31.20
C ALA A 448 1.49 12.92 30.72
N VAL A 449 1.90 12.76 29.44
CA VAL A 449 2.15 11.47 28.79
C VAL A 449 3.58 11.45 28.26
N THR A 450 4.35 10.47 28.66
CA THR A 450 5.74 10.24 28.24
C THR A 450 5.94 8.80 27.82
N PRO A 451 6.94 8.49 26.99
CA PRO A 451 7.28 7.10 26.61
C PRO A 451 7.64 6.23 27.80
N GLY A 452 8.04 6.81 28.93
CA GLY A 452 8.39 6.09 30.17
C GLY A 452 7.72 6.62 31.41
N GLY A 453 7.85 5.89 32.52
CA GLY A 453 7.52 6.35 33.86
C GLY A 453 8.45 7.46 34.34
N ALA A 454 8.10 8.14 35.44
CA ALA A 454 8.93 9.19 36.01
C ALA A 454 10.34 8.68 36.37
N THR A 455 10.45 7.48 36.91
CA THR A 455 11.74 6.85 37.30
C THR A 455 12.57 6.39 36.12
N GLU A 456 11.92 5.83 35.07
CA GLU A 456 12.61 5.49 33.81
C GLU A 456 13.22 6.72 33.13
N ILE A 457 12.47 7.84 33.13
CA ILE A 457 12.97 9.10 32.57
C ILE A 457 14.07 9.69 33.46
N ALA A 458 13.96 9.61 34.77
CA ALA A 458 14.99 10.08 35.69
C ALA A 458 16.30 9.27 35.53
N GLU A 459 16.23 7.96 35.37
CA GLU A 459 17.40 7.12 35.05
C GLU A 459 18.06 7.58 33.74
N LEU A 460 17.27 7.85 32.70
CA LEU A 460 17.77 8.30 31.40
C LEU A 460 18.46 9.66 31.49
N LEU A 461 17.88 10.62 32.22
CA LEU A 461 18.42 11.97 32.43
C LEU A 461 19.66 11.95 33.33
N GLY A 462 19.72 11.03 34.24
CA GLY A 462 20.70 10.98 35.33
C GLY A 462 20.37 11.95 36.46
N LYS A 463 21.03 11.77 37.60
CA LYS A 463 20.78 12.50 38.85
C LYS A 463 20.89 14.02 38.68
N THR A 464 21.99 14.49 38.07
CA THR A 464 22.28 15.94 37.93
C THR A 464 21.19 16.66 37.12
N GLU A 465 20.84 16.15 35.95
CA GLU A 465 19.83 16.78 35.08
C GLU A 465 18.42 16.67 35.68
N THR A 466 18.10 15.55 36.33
CA THR A 466 16.82 15.35 37.05
C THR A 466 16.63 16.41 38.12
N LEU A 467 17.64 16.62 38.98
CA LEU A 467 17.58 17.62 40.04
C LEU A 467 17.51 19.06 39.48
N ALA A 468 18.25 19.36 38.41
CA ALA A 468 18.22 20.69 37.77
C ALA A 468 16.83 21.01 37.18
N ARG A 469 16.14 20.00 36.58
CA ARG A 469 14.78 20.17 36.09
C ARG A 469 13.76 20.34 37.19
N ILE A 470 13.94 19.66 38.32
CA ILE A 470 13.08 19.84 39.50
C ILE A 470 13.28 21.30 40.05
N ASP A 471 14.51 21.80 40.12
CA ASP A 471 14.77 23.18 40.56
C ASP A 471 14.11 24.22 39.65
N LYS A 472 14.18 24.01 38.31
CA LYS A 472 13.50 24.88 37.34
C LYS A 472 11.98 24.85 37.54
N SER A 473 11.42 23.70 37.81
CA SER A 473 9.97 23.51 38.05
C SER A 473 9.50 24.10 39.37
N LEU A 474 10.31 24.03 40.41
CA LEU A 474 10.09 24.76 41.67
C LEU A 474 10.03 26.25 41.42
N GLY A 475 10.93 26.80 40.57
CA GLY A 475 10.90 28.19 40.16
C GLY A 475 9.61 28.59 39.41
N TYR A 476 8.98 27.69 38.67
CA TYR A 476 7.67 27.93 38.04
C TYR A 476 6.53 27.92 39.06
N LEU A 477 6.54 27.02 40.04
CA LEU A 477 5.51 26.88 41.07
C LEU A 477 5.50 28.02 42.07
N THR A 478 6.62 28.76 42.20
CA THR A 478 6.76 29.90 43.15
C THR A 478 6.45 31.24 42.54
N LYS A 479 6.36 31.35 41.22
CA LYS A 479 5.85 32.54 40.50
C LYS A 479 4.33 32.55 40.48
#